data_4bb4ee11018cf9a4a92742be69842408
#
_entry.id   4bb4ee11018cf9a4a92742be69842408
#
_cell.length_a   1.000
_cell.length_b   1.000
_cell.length_c   1.000
_cell.angle_alpha   90.00
_cell.angle_beta   90.00
_cell.angle_gamma   90.00
#
_symmetry.space_group_name_H-M   'P 1'
#
loop_
_entity.id
_entity.type
_entity.pdbx_description
1 polymer ?
#
loop_
_entity_poly.entity_id
_entity_poly.type
_entity_poly.pdbx_seq_one_letter_code
_entity_poly.pdbx_strand_id
1 'polypeptide(L)'
;MTLELQEIGFHYRSGEQILNNCCHTFENGITALVGANGSGKTTLLRLLASLLKPKSGQINYCGHSIHASASKLAEYRKLLGWLPQQASLAKNIVAIDYLRYLCWLKQIPSREAETAITNLAQQLEVEQVLACPMRQLSGGTRRRVTLAGAMLGNPKVLLLDEPSVGLDPTQRQAFLNALTPLSSKCIIILSTHILEDVFLAANSCVTIADKTIKSAFSIDALREQDALTLELLRSKIGM
;
A
#
# COMPACT_ATOMS: atom_id res chain seq x y z
N MET A 1 -15.56 -1.88 4.83
CA MET A 1 -14.60 -1.42 5.89
C MET A 1 -14.14 -0.04 5.49
N THR A 2 -13.89 0.83 6.46
CA THR A 2 -13.42 2.22 6.21
C THR A 2 -12.14 2.51 6.99
N LEU A 3 -11.25 3.29 6.37
CA LEU A 3 -10.07 3.87 7.00
C LEU A 3 -10.12 5.39 6.78
N GLU A 4 -10.32 6.15 7.85
CA GLU A 4 -10.68 7.55 7.80
C GLU A 4 -9.56 8.44 8.32
N LEU A 5 -9.31 9.53 7.61
CA LEU A 5 -8.48 10.65 8.02
C LEU A 5 -9.40 11.79 8.47
N GLN A 6 -9.20 12.27 9.69
CA GLN A 6 -9.94 13.41 10.24
C GLN A 6 -8.95 14.49 10.62
N GLU A 7 -8.89 15.54 9.82
CA GLU A 7 -8.07 16.76 10.01
C GLU A 7 -6.58 16.48 10.28
N ILE A 8 -6.00 15.51 9.54
CA ILE A 8 -4.63 15.08 9.75
C ILE A 8 -3.64 16.19 9.41
N GLY A 9 -2.87 16.58 10.42
CA GLY A 9 -1.69 17.43 10.27
C GLY A 9 -0.42 16.71 10.72
N PHE A 10 0.67 16.93 9.97
CA PHE A 10 1.96 16.33 10.30
C PHE A 10 3.14 17.19 9.84
N HIS A 11 4.17 17.26 10.70
CA HIS A 11 5.48 17.81 10.40
C HIS A 11 6.57 16.95 11.06
N TYR A 12 7.74 16.88 10.44
CA TYR A 12 8.92 16.30 11.05
C TYR A 12 9.56 17.26 12.07
N ARG A 13 10.63 16.82 12.73
CA ARG A 13 11.33 17.64 13.75
C ARG A 13 11.85 18.99 13.21
N SER A 14 12.10 19.07 11.89
CA SER A 14 12.51 20.30 11.20
C SER A 14 11.47 21.43 11.24
N GLY A 15 10.23 21.12 11.67
CA GLY A 15 9.13 22.09 11.74
C GLY A 15 8.41 22.36 10.43
N GLU A 16 8.94 21.90 9.29
CA GLU A 16 8.26 22.06 8.02
C GLU A 16 6.98 21.21 7.95
N GLN A 17 5.85 21.85 7.69
CA GLN A 17 4.55 21.19 7.51
C GLN A 17 4.58 20.32 6.26
N ILE A 18 4.26 19.02 6.40
CA ILE A 18 4.19 18.05 5.30
C ILE A 18 2.75 17.77 4.91
N LEU A 19 1.88 17.64 5.91
CA LEU A 19 0.43 17.46 5.70
C LEU A 19 -0.32 18.44 6.57
N ASN A 20 -1.40 19.02 6.02
CA ASN A 20 -2.21 20.03 6.68
C ASN A 20 -3.68 19.76 6.43
N ASN A 21 -4.44 19.54 7.50
CA ASN A 21 -5.89 19.35 7.49
C ASN A 21 -6.37 18.34 6.43
N CYS A 22 -5.71 17.18 6.34
CA CYS A 22 -6.10 16.14 5.39
C CYS A 22 -7.31 15.37 5.92
N CYS A 23 -8.41 15.37 5.15
CA CYS A 23 -9.62 14.62 5.41
C CYS A 23 -9.92 13.69 4.22
N HIS A 24 -10.16 12.42 4.47
CA HIS A 24 -10.59 11.45 3.45
C HIS A 24 -11.04 10.14 4.09
N THR A 25 -11.93 9.43 3.40
CA THR A 25 -12.34 8.06 3.77
C THR A 25 -11.94 7.10 2.65
N PHE A 26 -11.06 6.15 2.99
CA PHE A 26 -10.72 5.05 2.11
C PHE A 26 -11.66 3.87 2.37
N GLU A 27 -12.15 3.26 1.32
CA GLU A 27 -13.04 2.10 1.35
C GLU A 27 -12.34 0.87 0.75
N ASN A 28 -13.01 -0.29 0.77
CA ASN A 28 -12.52 -1.48 0.06
C ASN A 28 -12.34 -1.15 -1.43
N GLY A 29 -11.30 -1.70 -2.00
CA GLY A 29 -10.89 -1.40 -3.37
C GLY A 29 -9.45 -0.89 -3.42
N ILE A 30 -9.00 -0.58 -4.62
CA ILE A 30 -7.67 -0.04 -4.87
C ILE A 30 -7.78 1.47 -5.06
N THR A 31 -7.24 2.23 -4.10
CA THR A 31 -7.11 3.68 -4.20
C THR A 31 -5.70 4.05 -4.62
N ALA A 32 -5.55 4.72 -5.75
CA ALA A 32 -4.29 5.33 -6.16
C ALA A 32 -4.09 6.67 -5.46
N LEU A 33 -3.00 6.81 -4.73
CA LEU A 33 -2.57 8.05 -4.09
C LEU A 33 -1.54 8.74 -4.98
N VAL A 34 -1.92 9.82 -5.63
CA VAL A 34 -1.13 10.49 -6.66
C VAL A 34 -0.71 11.90 -6.23
N GLY A 35 0.43 12.36 -6.71
CA GLY A 35 0.98 13.70 -6.44
C GLY A 35 2.46 13.78 -6.80
N ALA A 36 2.98 14.98 -6.88
CA ALA A 36 4.39 15.24 -7.17
C ALA A 36 5.34 14.61 -6.12
N ASN A 37 6.60 14.45 -6.46
CA ASN A 37 7.61 14.03 -5.49
C ASN A 37 7.68 15.07 -4.35
N GLY A 38 7.74 14.58 -3.11
CA GLY A 38 7.71 15.46 -1.94
C GLY A 38 6.33 15.96 -1.51
N SER A 39 5.23 15.62 -2.20
CA SER A 39 3.87 16.06 -1.83
C SER A 39 3.33 15.49 -0.52
N GLY A 40 4.00 14.49 0.07
CA GLY A 40 3.58 13.89 1.35
C GLY A 40 2.99 12.47 1.24
N LYS A 41 2.92 11.84 0.06
CA LYS A 41 2.36 10.48 -0.15
C LYS A 41 2.96 9.44 0.80
N THR A 42 4.28 9.30 0.78
CA THR A 42 5.00 8.37 1.67
C THR A 42 4.75 8.69 3.15
N THR A 43 4.68 9.98 3.52
CA THR A 43 4.39 10.41 4.89
C THR A 43 2.97 10.02 5.29
N LEU A 44 1.98 10.22 4.41
CA LEU A 44 0.60 9.79 4.66
C LEU A 44 0.52 8.27 4.80
N LEU A 45 1.15 7.51 3.91
CA LEU A 45 1.20 6.04 4.02
C LEU A 45 1.87 5.59 5.34
N ARG A 46 2.94 6.24 5.79
CA ARG A 46 3.59 5.94 7.08
C ARG A 46 2.70 6.26 8.29
N LEU A 47 1.88 7.30 8.21
CA LEU A 47 0.86 7.60 9.24
C LEU A 47 -0.21 6.52 9.28
N LEU A 48 -0.75 6.14 8.12
CA LEU A 48 -1.70 5.03 7.98
C LEU A 48 -1.10 3.70 8.41
N ALA A 49 0.19 3.46 8.13
CA ALA A 49 0.93 2.29 8.60
C ALA A 49 1.23 2.32 10.11
N SER A 50 0.81 3.36 10.83
CA SER A 50 1.14 3.58 12.25
C SER A 50 2.64 3.62 12.58
N LEU A 51 3.48 3.89 11.58
CA LEU A 51 4.92 4.12 11.74
C LEU A 51 5.22 5.54 12.24
N LEU A 52 4.30 6.46 11.99
CA LEU A 52 4.29 7.83 12.47
C LEU A 52 2.95 8.08 13.19
N LYS A 53 2.96 9.02 14.15
CA LYS A 53 1.73 9.49 14.81
C LYS A 53 1.41 10.89 14.28
N PRO A 54 0.14 11.18 13.90
CA PRO A 54 -0.25 12.53 13.49
C PRO A 54 0.00 13.54 14.62
N LYS A 55 0.30 14.78 14.25
CA LYS A 55 0.46 15.90 15.19
C LYS A 55 -0.87 16.53 15.55
N SER A 56 -1.81 16.52 14.62
CA SER A 56 -3.21 16.91 14.82
C SER A 56 -4.13 15.95 14.07
N GLY A 57 -5.40 15.93 14.45
CA GLY A 57 -6.39 15.06 13.89
C GLY A 57 -6.26 13.61 14.36
N GLN A 58 -7.02 12.72 13.75
CA GLN A 58 -7.01 11.30 14.10
C GLN A 58 -7.24 10.41 12.89
N ILE A 59 -6.73 9.17 12.98
CA ILE A 59 -6.93 8.11 11.99
C ILE A 59 -7.87 7.08 12.61
N ASN A 60 -8.99 6.79 11.94
CA ASN A 60 -9.98 5.82 12.40
C ASN A 60 -10.04 4.63 11.45
N TYR A 61 -10.13 3.44 12.01
CA TYR A 61 -10.44 2.22 11.29
C TYR A 61 -11.78 1.69 11.77
N CYS A 62 -12.75 1.53 10.85
CA CYS A 62 -14.12 1.14 11.13
C CYS A 62 -14.73 1.95 12.30
N GLY A 63 -14.58 3.28 12.28
CA GLY A 63 -15.14 4.21 13.26
C GLY A 63 -14.36 4.33 14.59
N HIS A 64 -13.26 3.59 14.76
CA HIS A 64 -12.47 3.62 15.99
C HIS A 64 -11.06 4.17 15.73
N SER A 65 -10.60 5.09 16.59
CA SER A 65 -9.24 5.61 16.50
C SER A 65 -8.20 4.51 16.69
N ILE A 66 -7.29 4.37 15.72
CA ILE A 66 -6.20 3.39 15.79
C ILE A 66 -5.21 3.69 16.92
N HIS A 67 -5.19 4.92 17.41
CA HIS A 67 -4.33 5.38 18.49
C HIS A 67 -5.05 5.54 19.85
N ALA A 68 -6.28 5.05 19.97
CA ALA A 68 -7.06 5.16 21.22
C ALA A 68 -6.39 4.45 22.40
N SER A 69 -5.71 3.33 22.15
CA SER A 69 -4.92 2.59 23.14
C SER A 69 -3.84 1.74 22.47
N ALA A 70 -2.87 1.25 23.27
CA ALA A 70 -1.84 0.33 22.80
C ALA A 70 -2.46 -0.98 22.24
N SER A 71 -3.53 -1.47 22.85
CA SER A 71 -4.26 -2.66 22.38
C SER A 71 -4.90 -2.41 21.01
N LYS A 72 -5.61 -1.29 20.83
CA LYS A 72 -6.23 -0.93 19.54
C LYS A 72 -5.19 -0.77 18.43
N LEU A 73 -4.05 -0.18 18.74
CA LEU A 73 -2.95 -0.07 17.81
C LEU A 73 -2.38 -1.44 17.43
N ALA A 74 -2.23 -2.36 18.39
CA ALA A 74 -1.77 -3.71 18.13
C ALA A 74 -2.77 -4.52 17.29
N GLU A 75 -4.07 -4.38 17.56
CA GLU A 75 -5.15 -4.97 16.77
C GLU A 75 -5.11 -4.47 15.32
N TYR A 76 -5.00 -3.17 15.10
CA TYR A 76 -4.91 -2.58 13.77
C TYR A 76 -3.68 -3.10 13.00
N ARG A 77 -2.51 -3.16 13.66
CA ARG A 77 -1.27 -3.65 13.04
C ARG A 77 -1.34 -5.10 12.58
N LYS A 78 -2.13 -5.95 13.23
CA LYS A 78 -2.36 -7.33 12.78
C LYS A 78 -3.11 -7.40 11.45
N LEU A 79 -3.96 -6.42 11.18
CA LEU A 79 -4.77 -6.32 9.97
C LEU A 79 -4.02 -5.63 8.81
N LEU A 80 -2.82 -5.10 9.08
CA LEU A 80 -2.08 -4.26 8.14
C LEU A 80 -1.07 -5.07 7.33
N GLY A 81 -1.06 -4.85 6.02
CA GLY A 81 0.05 -5.16 5.12
C GLY A 81 0.77 -3.86 4.74
N TRP A 82 2.10 -3.86 4.80
CA TRP A 82 2.92 -2.71 4.44
C TRP A 82 4.05 -3.08 3.50
N LEU A 83 4.11 -2.43 2.34
CA LEU A 83 5.21 -2.52 1.38
C LEU A 83 5.86 -1.14 1.25
N PRO A 84 7.01 -0.89 1.87
CA PRO A 84 7.72 0.38 1.73
C PRO A 84 8.35 0.53 0.33
N GLN A 85 8.63 1.76 -0.07
CA GLN A 85 9.35 2.05 -1.32
C GLN A 85 10.69 1.31 -1.38
N GLN A 86 11.43 1.30 -0.26
CA GLN A 86 12.65 0.51 -0.10
C GLN A 86 12.55 -0.34 1.16
N ALA A 87 12.59 -1.66 0.99
CA ALA A 87 12.64 -2.58 2.12
C ALA A 87 14.10 -2.75 2.58
N SER A 88 14.39 -2.32 3.80
CA SER A 88 15.68 -2.63 4.45
C SER A 88 15.65 -4.07 4.92
N LEU A 89 16.18 -4.98 4.10
CA LEU A 89 16.29 -6.40 4.41
C LEU A 89 17.72 -6.76 4.83
N ALA A 90 17.85 -7.74 5.72
CA ALA A 90 19.17 -8.31 6.02
C ALA A 90 19.77 -8.88 4.72
N LYS A 91 21.01 -8.48 4.40
CA LYS A 91 21.65 -8.76 3.09
C LYS A 91 21.63 -10.23 2.68
N ASN A 92 21.71 -11.14 3.65
CA ASN A 92 21.85 -12.59 3.41
C ASN A 92 20.58 -13.39 3.72
N ILE A 93 19.46 -12.75 4.04
CA ILE A 93 18.22 -13.50 4.33
C ILE A 93 17.74 -14.20 3.07
N VAL A 94 17.37 -15.48 3.22
CA VAL A 94 16.75 -16.27 2.14
C VAL A 94 15.28 -15.87 2.02
N ALA A 95 14.73 -15.87 0.81
CA ALA A 95 13.37 -15.41 0.56
C ALA A 95 12.32 -16.16 1.40
N ILE A 96 12.42 -17.50 1.51
CA ILE A 96 11.51 -18.28 2.34
C ILE A 96 11.62 -17.91 3.83
N ASP A 97 12.84 -17.69 4.35
CA ASP A 97 13.03 -17.35 5.75
C ASP A 97 12.52 -15.94 6.07
N TYR A 98 12.61 -15.03 5.11
CA TYR A 98 11.97 -13.70 5.21
C TYR A 98 10.45 -13.85 5.34
N LEU A 99 9.81 -14.67 4.52
CA LEU A 99 8.35 -14.88 4.57
C LEU A 99 7.94 -15.61 5.85
N ARG A 100 8.68 -16.63 6.29
CA ARG A 100 8.46 -17.31 7.57
C ARG A 100 8.58 -16.37 8.77
N TYR A 101 9.59 -15.51 8.75
CA TYR A 101 9.76 -14.48 9.78
C TYR A 101 8.54 -13.53 9.85
N LEU A 102 8.00 -13.11 8.69
CA LEU A 102 6.78 -12.30 8.67
C LEU A 102 5.54 -13.08 9.15
N CYS A 103 5.42 -14.36 8.82
CA CYS A 103 4.37 -15.20 9.38
C CYS A 103 4.44 -15.24 10.91
N TRP A 104 5.64 -15.42 11.46
CA TRP A 104 5.86 -15.42 12.91
C TRP A 104 5.49 -14.06 13.53
N LEU A 105 5.93 -12.94 12.95
CA LEU A 105 5.58 -11.59 13.40
C LEU A 105 4.06 -11.34 13.40
N LYS A 106 3.37 -11.86 12.39
CA LYS A 106 1.90 -11.75 12.25
C LYS A 106 1.15 -12.79 13.07
N GLN A 107 1.85 -13.65 13.82
CA GLN A 107 1.26 -14.72 14.63
C GLN A 107 0.42 -15.71 13.80
N ILE A 108 0.80 -15.96 12.54
CA ILE A 108 0.17 -16.95 11.69
C ILE A 108 0.61 -18.34 12.22
N PRO A 109 -0.32 -19.26 12.50
CA PRO A 109 0.03 -20.60 12.99
C PRO A 109 0.96 -21.32 12.01
N SER A 110 1.99 -22.01 12.52
CA SER A 110 3.02 -22.67 11.69
C SER A 110 2.42 -23.64 10.66
N ARG A 111 1.33 -24.34 11.00
CA ARG A 111 0.61 -25.24 10.09
C ARG A 111 -0.02 -24.52 8.89
N GLU A 112 -0.33 -23.21 9.02
CA GLU A 112 -0.95 -22.38 8.00
C GLU A 112 0.09 -21.57 7.22
N ALA A 113 1.24 -21.30 7.84
CA ALA A 113 2.29 -20.44 7.29
C ALA A 113 2.84 -20.97 5.96
N GLU A 114 3.22 -22.27 5.89
CA GLU A 114 3.77 -22.85 4.68
C GLU A 114 2.77 -22.84 3.53
N THR A 115 1.49 -23.16 3.79
CA THR A 115 0.42 -23.09 2.79
C THR A 115 0.21 -21.65 2.31
N ALA A 116 0.18 -20.68 3.22
CA ALA A 116 0.02 -19.27 2.87
C ALA A 116 1.19 -18.77 2.01
N ILE A 117 2.41 -19.13 2.37
CA ILE A 117 3.62 -18.77 1.60
C ILE A 117 3.56 -19.40 0.21
N THR A 118 3.26 -20.69 0.10
CA THR A 118 3.18 -21.39 -1.19
C THR A 118 2.14 -20.77 -2.10
N ASN A 119 0.94 -20.51 -1.60
CA ASN A 119 -0.14 -19.90 -2.39
C ASN A 119 0.25 -18.49 -2.91
N LEU A 120 0.84 -17.65 -2.05
CA LEU A 120 1.29 -16.33 -2.45
C LEU A 120 2.49 -16.37 -3.39
N ALA A 121 3.40 -17.33 -3.21
CA ALA A 121 4.53 -17.51 -4.12
C ALA A 121 4.05 -17.90 -5.52
N GLN A 122 3.06 -18.81 -5.64
CA GLN A 122 2.40 -19.16 -6.90
C GLN A 122 1.70 -17.96 -7.53
N GLN A 123 0.86 -17.28 -6.77
CA GLN A 123 0.14 -16.09 -7.25
C GLN A 123 1.07 -15.00 -7.79
N LEU A 124 2.28 -14.86 -7.20
CA LEU A 124 3.25 -13.82 -7.55
C LEU A 124 4.41 -14.36 -8.40
N GLU A 125 4.37 -15.63 -8.83
CA GLU A 125 5.37 -16.27 -9.68
C GLU A 125 6.81 -16.17 -9.11
N VAL A 126 6.96 -16.49 -7.82
CA VAL A 126 8.25 -16.42 -7.11
C VAL A 126 8.66 -17.75 -6.46
N GLU A 127 7.98 -18.85 -6.75
CA GLU A 127 8.24 -20.17 -6.15
C GLU A 127 9.68 -20.61 -6.34
N GLN A 128 10.20 -20.48 -7.58
CA GLN A 128 11.53 -20.92 -7.98
C GLN A 128 12.66 -20.16 -7.29
N VAL A 129 12.38 -19.03 -6.65
CA VAL A 129 13.38 -18.19 -5.99
C VAL A 129 13.28 -18.22 -4.47
N LEU A 130 12.36 -18.97 -3.89
CA LEU A 130 12.16 -19.03 -2.44
C LEU A 130 13.41 -19.49 -1.69
N ALA A 131 14.22 -20.37 -2.28
CA ALA A 131 15.49 -20.84 -1.71
C ALA A 131 16.67 -19.89 -1.94
N CYS A 132 16.48 -18.78 -2.67
CA CYS A 132 17.54 -17.84 -3.00
C CYS A 132 17.68 -16.74 -1.94
N PRO A 133 18.92 -16.28 -1.64
CA PRO A 133 19.13 -15.06 -0.86
C PRO A 133 18.51 -13.84 -1.55
N MET A 134 17.83 -12.97 -0.78
CA MET A 134 17.13 -11.78 -1.30
C MET A 134 18.06 -10.85 -2.11
N ARG A 135 19.35 -10.80 -1.80
CA ARG A 135 20.35 -9.99 -2.52
C ARG A 135 20.62 -10.47 -3.96
N GLN A 136 20.38 -11.75 -4.25
CA GLN A 136 20.61 -12.36 -5.56
C GLN A 136 19.42 -12.18 -6.49
N LEU A 137 18.27 -11.77 -5.97
CA LEU A 137 17.06 -11.55 -6.75
C LEU A 137 17.14 -10.25 -7.55
N SER A 138 16.59 -10.28 -8.77
CA SER A 138 16.35 -9.06 -9.54
C SER A 138 15.48 -8.07 -8.74
N GLY A 139 15.52 -6.80 -9.08
CA GLY A 139 14.68 -5.78 -8.43
C GLY A 139 13.19 -6.16 -8.44
N GLY A 140 12.69 -6.57 -9.61
CA GLY A 140 11.29 -6.97 -9.79
C GLY A 140 10.92 -8.24 -8.99
N THR A 141 11.76 -9.28 -9.06
CA THR A 141 11.53 -10.52 -8.29
C THR A 141 11.55 -10.25 -6.79
N ARG A 142 12.53 -9.47 -6.31
CA ARG A 142 12.59 -9.06 -4.90
C ARG A 142 11.35 -8.28 -4.48
N ARG A 143 10.83 -7.39 -5.37
CA ARG A 143 9.61 -6.63 -5.12
C ARG A 143 8.40 -7.55 -4.98
N ARG A 144 8.27 -8.57 -5.82
CA ARG A 144 7.19 -9.58 -5.73
C ARG A 144 7.27 -10.40 -4.44
N VAL A 145 8.47 -10.83 -4.02
CA VAL A 145 8.65 -11.51 -2.72
C VAL A 145 8.27 -10.61 -1.55
N THR A 146 8.65 -9.33 -1.59
CA THR A 146 8.26 -8.39 -0.51
C THR A 146 6.77 -8.08 -0.51
N LEU A 147 6.12 -8.08 -1.69
CA LEU A 147 4.65 -8.00 -1.78
C LEU A 147 3.99 -9.24 -1.17
N ALA A 148 4.49 -10.45 -1.46
CA ALA A 148 4.00 -11.67 -0.81
C ALA A 148 4.01 -11.50 0.71
N GLY A 149 5.11 -11.00 1.26
CA GLY A 149 5.23 -10.71 2.69
C GLY A 149 4.19 -9.70 3.22
N ALA A 150 3.89 -8.66 2.46
CA ALA A 150 2.86 -7.69 2.83
C ALA A 150 1.44 -8.30 2.81
N MET A 151 1.19 -9.23 1.88
CA MET A 151 -0.10 -9.92 1.73
C MET A 151 -0.33 -11.06 2.72
N LEU A 152 0.70 -11.56 3.42
CA LEU A 152 0.56 -12.61 4.43
C LEU A 152 -0.46 -12.24 5.50
N GLY A 153 -1.26 -13.22 5.93
CA GLY A 153 -2.28 -13.05 6.98
C GLY A 153 -3.56 -12.37 6.49
N ASN A 154 -3.81 -12.30 5.19
CA ASN A 154 -5.04 -11.73 4.60
C ASN A 154 -5.36 -10.33 5.15
N PRO A 155 -4.49 -9.33 4.90
CA PRO A 155 -4.64 -8.01 5.47
C PRO A 155 -5.99 -7.37 5.10
N LYS A 156 -6.52 -6.56 6.00
CA LYS A 156 -7.72 -5.74 5.78
C LYS A 156 -7.38 -4.35 5.26
N VAL A 157 -6.13 -3.93 5.48
CA VAL A 157 -5.55 -2.71 4.94
C VAL A 157 -4.20 -3.06 4.34
N LEU A 158 -3.97 -2.77 3.06
CA LEU A 158 -2.70 -3.00 2.36
C LEU A 158 -2.18 -1.67 1.82
N LEU A 159 -1.06 -1.24 2.34
CA LEU A 159 -0.42 0.01 1.98
C LEU A 159 0.84 -0.27 1.16
N LEU A 160 0.94 0.34 -0.02
CA LEU A 160 1.98 0.08 -1.00
C LEU A 160 2.62 1.40 -1.43
N ASP A 161 3.89 1.61 -1.07
CA ASP A 161 4.61 2.83 -1.42
C ASP A 161 5.43 2.63 -2.69
N GLU A 162 5.00 3.27 -3.78
CA GLU A 162 5.56 3.18 -5.13
C GLU A 162 5.84 1.73 -5.57
N PRO A 163 4.83 0.83 -5.54
CA PRO A 163 5.06 -0.59 -5.66
C PRO A 163 5.56 -1.04 -7.03
N SER A 164 5.26 -0.32 -8.10
CA SER A 164 5.53 -0.66 -9.49
C SER A 164 6.82 -0.04 -10.04
N VAL A 165 7.49 0.81 -9.27
CA VAL A 165 8.72 1.48 -9.70
C VAL A 165 9.84 0.45 -9.92
N GLY A 166 10.46 0.51 -11.11
CA GLY A 166 11.54 -0.40 -11.52
C GLY A 166 11.06 -1.76 -12.05
N LEU A 167 9.76 -1.95 -12.22
CA LEU A 167 9.19 -3.09 -12.93
C LEU A 167 9.06 -2.77 -14.43
N ASP A 168 9.33 -3.76 -15.28
CA ASP A 168 8.96 -3.67 -16.70
C ASP A 168 7.43 -3.74 -16.87
N PRO A 169 6.88 -3.39 -18.05
CA PRO A 169 5.42 -3.35 -18.26
C PRO A 169 4.72 -4.67 -17.95
N THR A 170 5.31 -5.81 -18.29
CA THR A 170 4.74 -7.14 -18.05
C THR A 170 4.71 -7.46 -16.55
N GLN A 171 5.83 -7.23 -15.87
CA GLN A 171 5.93 -7.42 -14.41
C GLN A 171 4.98 -6.49 -13.66
N ARG A 172 4.82 -5.24 -14.12
CA ARG A 172 3.89 -4.26 -13.55
C ARG A 172 2.46 -4.76 -13.66
N GLN A 173 2.05 -5.20 -14.86
CA GLN A 173 0.69 -5.74 -15.07
C GLN A 173 0.41 -6.94 -14.17
N ALA A 174 1.35 -7.89 -14.11
CA ALA A 174 1.23 -9.07 -13.24
C ALA A 174 1.12 -8.67 -11.75
N PHE A 175 1.92 -7.68 -11.33
CA PHE A 175 1.88 -7.15 -9.96
C PHE A 175 0.51 -6.54 -9.63
N LEU A 176 -0.02 -5.68 -10.50
CA LEU A 176 -1.33 -5.03 -10.32
C LEU A 176 -2.48 -6.04 -10.35
N ASN A 177 -2.43 -7.01 -11.25
CA ASN A 177 -3.42 -8.09 -11.34
C ASN A 177 -3.47 -8.93 -10.06
N ALA A 178 -2.33 -9.12 -9.38
CA ALA A 178 -2.29 -9.85 -8.11
C ALA A 178 -3.03 -9.13 -6.96
N LEU A 179 -3.27 -7.82 -7.06
CA LEU A 179 -4.04 -7.05 -6.08
C LEU A 179 -5.55 -7.15 -6.28
N THR A 180 -6.01 -7.38 -7.50
CA THR A 180 -7.44 -7.38 -7.86
C THR A 180 -8.29 -8.34 -7.02
N PRO A 181 -7.89 -9.60 -6.76
CA PRO A 181 -8.69 -10.51 -5.94
C PRO A 181 -8.87 -10.06 -4.48
N LEU A 182 -7.98 -9.21 -3.98
CA LEU A 182 -8.04 -8.68 -2.61
C LEU A 182 -8.96 -7.47 -2.50
N SER A 183 -9.18 -6.72 -3.58
CA SER A 183 -9.82 -5.40 -3.57
C SER A 183 -11.23 -5.42 -2.96
N SER A 184 -12.00 -6.49 -3.16
CA SER A 184 -13.35 -6.61 -2.58
C SER A 184 -13.39 -6.72 -1.05
N LYS A 185 -12.27 -7.15 -0.42
CA LYS A 185 -12.19 -7.46 1.02
C LYS A 185 -11.08 -6.72 1.76
N CYS A 186 -10.38 -5.83 1.07
CA CYS A 186 -9.22 -5.12 1.57
C CYS A 186 -9.25 -3.67 1.11
N ILE A 187 -8.88 -2.74 1.98
CA ILE A 187 -8.58 -1.36 1.62
C ILE A 187 -7.14 -1.34 1.12
N ILE A 188 -6.94 -1.13 -0.17
CA ILE A 188 -5.61 -1.10 -0.79
C ILE A 188 -5.29 0.34 -1.17
N ILE A 189 -4.21 0.89 -0.64
CA ILE A 189 -3.77 2.25 -0.98
C ILE A 189 -2.37 2.12 -1.57
N LEU A 190 -2.22 2.49 -2.83
CA LEU A 190 -0.92 2.50 -3.51
C LEU A 190 -0.53 3.94 -3.87
N SER A 191 0.66 4.36 -3.47
CA SER A 191 1.23 5.59 -4.00
C SER A 191 1.85 5.32 -5.36
N THR A 192 1.60 6.20 -6.31
CA THR A 192 2.23 6.14 -7.63
C THR A 192 2.34 7.52 -8.26
N HIS A 193 3.31 7.68 -9.13
CA HIS A 193 3.41 8.79 -10.08
C HIS A 193 3.22 8.30 -11.52
N ILE A 194 2.85 7.02 -11.70
CA ILE A 194 2.66 6.35 -12.98
C ILE A 194 1.16 6.29 -13.27
N LEU A 195 0.70 7.02 -14.28
CA LEU A 195 -0.74 7.09 -14.62
C LEU A 195 -1.31 5.77 -15.11
N GLU A 196 -0.48 4.95 -15.74
CA GLU A 196 -0.84 3.62 -16.18
C GLU A 196 -1.25 2.72 -15.00
N ASP A 197 -0.63 2.85 -13.82
CA ASP A 197 -1.04 2.10 -12.62
C ASP A 197 -2.45 2.48 -12.19
N VAL A 198 -2.77 3.79 -12.23
CA VAL A 198 -4.12 4.29 -11.93
C VAL A 198 -5.12 3.76 -12.94
N PHE A 199 -4.78 3.83 -14.22
CA PHE A 199 -5.63 3.39 -15.33
C PHE A 199 -5.92 1.89 -15.26
N LEU A 200 -4.90 1.07 -14.95
CA LEU A 200 -5.00 -0.39 -14.99
C LEU A 200 -5.71 -0.99 -13.78
N ALA A 201 -5.44 -0.48 -12.58
CA ALA A 201 -5.81 -1.18 -11.34
C ALA A 201 -6.69 -0.39 -10.38
N ALA A 202 -6.67 0.95 -10.39
CA ALA A 202 -7.35 1.71 -9.35
C ALA A 202 -8.88 1.70 -9.54
N ASN A 203 -9.61 1.59 -8.43
CA ASN A 203 -11.05 1.86 -8.35
C ASN A 203 -11.32 3.35 -8.09
N SER A 204 -10.42 4.00 -7.36
CA SER A 204 -10.49 5.42 -7.04
C SER A 204 -9.11 6.07 -7.08
N CYS A 205 -9.08 7.38 -7.22
CA CYS A 205 -7.86 8.18 -7.22
C CYS A 205 -7.99 9.33 -6.22
N VAL A 206 -6.94 9.53 -5.43
CA VAL A 206 -6.80 10.61 -4.46
C VAL A 206 -5.54 11.40 -4.78
N THR A 207 -5.66 12.72 -4.92
CA THR A 207 -4.51 13.58 -5.22
C THR A 207 -4.04 14.33 -3.98
N ILE A 208 -2.72 14.35 -3.77
CA ILE A 208 -2.09 15.19 -2.74
C ILE A 208 -1.27 16.28 -3.42
N ALA A 209 -1.61 17.52 -3.13
CA ALA A 209 -0.86 18.72 -3.51
C ALA A 209 -0.98 19.78 -2.42
N ASP A 210 -0.04 20.73 -2.37
CA ASP A 210 -0.02 21.81 -1.38
C ASP A 210 -0.25 21.33 0.06
N LYS A 211 0.35 20.17 0.40
CA LYS A 211 0.31 19.56 1.75
C LYS A 211 -1.08 19.07 2.18
N THR A 212 -2.05 18.96 1.27
CA THR A 212 -3.41 18.51 1.57
C THR A 212 -3.95 17.58 0.47
N ILE A 213 -5.08 16.91 0.77
CA ILE A 213 -5.84 16.17 -0.24
C ILE A 213 -6.65 17.18 -1.06
N LYS A 214 -6.38 17.27 -2.36
CA LYS A 214 -6.99 18.24 -3.28
C LYS A 214 -8.24 17.71 -3.96
N SER A 215 -8.19 16.47 -4.40
CA SER A 215 -9.32 15.84 -5.07
C SER A 215 -9.37 14.34 -4.78
N ALA A 216 -10.57 13.80 -4.84
CA ALA A 216 -10.83 12.38 -4.80
C ALA A 216 -11.95 12.06 -5.80
N PHE A 217 -11.76 11.05 -6.64
CA PHE A 217 -12.75 10.67 -7.64
C PHE A 217 -12.71 9.17 -7.95
N SER A 218 -13.86 8.63 -8.39
CA SER A 218 -13.99 7.24 -8.77
C SER A 218 -13.44 7.02 -10.18
N ILE A 219 -12.55 6.06 -10.33
CA ILE A 219 -12.07 5.58 -11.62
C ILE A 219 -13.10 4.63 -12.24
N ASP A 220 -13.78 3.83 -11.42
CA ASP A 220 -14.81 2.92 -11.89
C ASP A 220 -15.98 3.68 -12.53
N ALA A 221 -16.42 4.79 -11.94
CA ALA A 221 -17.44 5.64 -12.53
C ALA A 221 -17.01 6.23 -13.90
N LEU A 222 -15.73 6.51 -14.09
CA LEU A 222 -15.22 6.96 -15.39
C LEU A 222 -15.16 5.82 -16.42
N ARG A 223 -14.85 4.59 -15.96
CA ARG A 223 -14.90 3.39 -16.83
C ARG A 223 -16.31 3.09 -17.28
N GLU A 224 -17.29 3.14 -16.38
CA GLU A 224 -18.72 2.90 -16.69
C GLU A 224 -19.30 3.92 -17.69
N GLN A 225 -18.75 5.14 -17.73
CA GLN A 225 -19.16 6.18 -18.67
C GLN A 225 -18.36 6.19 -19.98
N ASP A 226 -17.48 5.18 -20.21
CA ASP A 226 -16.51 5.16 -21.32
C ASP A 226 -15.64 6.44 -21.42
N ALA A 227 -15.52 7.16 -20.30
CA ALA A 227 -14.84 8.44 -20.24
C ALA A 227 -13.37 8.32 -19.77
N LEU A 228 -12.91 7.12 -19.37
CA LEU A 228 -11.58 6.92 -18.81
C LEU A 228 -10.52 6.95 -19.91
N THR A 229 -9.78 8.05 -19.99
CA THR A 229 -8.60 8.20 -20.85
C THR A 229 -7.40 8.66 -20.03
N LEU A 230 -6.18 8.40 -20.52
CA LEU A 230 -4.97 8.90 -19.88
C LEU A 230 -4.91 10.44 -19.87
N GLU A 231 -5.45 11.09 -20.90
CA GLU A 231 -5.55 12.55 -20.98
C GLU A 231 -6.49 13.13 -19.91
N LEU A 232 -7.66 12.51 -19.73
CA LEU A 232 -8.59 12.92 -18.67
C LEU A 232 -7.97 12.72 -17.28
N LEU A 233 -7.26 11.61 -17.05
CA LEU A 233 -6.55 11.38 -15.79
C LEU A 233 -5.47 12.44 -15.55
N ARG A 234 -4.67 12.79 -16.54
CA ARG A 234 -3.68 13.88 -16.43
C ARG A 234 -4.34 15.19 -16.02
N SER A 235 -5.40 15.58 -16.73
CA SER A 235 -6.15 16.80 -16.41
C SER A 235 -6.71 16.81 -14.98
N LYS A 236 -7.33 15.70 -14.54
CA LYS A 236 -7.93 15.60 -13.19
C LYS A 236 -6.89 15.56 -12.06
N ILE A 237 -5.71 15.01 -12.34
CA ILE A 237 -4.61 14.91 -11.36
C ILE A 237 -3.78 16.20 -11.31
N GLY A 238 -3.86 17.05 -12.35
CA GLY A 238 -3.07 18.29 -12.46
C GLY A 238 -1.61 18.02 -12.86
N MET A 239 -1.38 17.00 -13.70
CA MET A 239 -0.06 16.63 -14.23
C MET A 239 0.05 16.92 -15.72
#